data_0c345d74ff1b6b58039d4d0d835944d3
#
_entry.id   0c345d74ff1b6b58039d4d0d835944d3
#
_cell.length_a   1.000
_cell.length_b   1.000
_cell.length_c   1.000
_cell.angle_alpha   90.00
_cell.angle_beta   90.00
_cell.angle_gamma   90.00
#
_symmetry.space_group_name_H-M   'P 1'
#
loop_
_entity.id
_entity.type
_entity.pdbx_description
1 polymer ?
#
loop_
_entity_poly.entity_id
_entity_poly.type
_entity_poly.pdbx_seq_one_letter_code
_entity_poly.pdbx_strand_id
1 'polypeptide(L)'
;MKHKKLVVLLCLVLTVLLAAAALSGCSRKANDKAATPTASAPVDGSPENVVKPDGSELGEGKRSFRFDVKRASGETLTYTIHTDAETVGAALQGLNLIAGDVGDYGLYVKTVCGETLDYNADGMYWAFYVNGGYAEKGVDQTPITEGATYAFEAAKG
;
A
#
# COMPACT_ATOMS: atom_id res chain seq x y z
N MET A 1 -13.56 36.73 23.86
CA MET A 1 -14.82 36.88 23.06
C MET A 1 -14.59 37.40 21.61
N LYS A 2 -13.40 37.90 21.25
CA LYS A 2 -13.16 38.46 19.89
C LYS A 2 -12.90 37.40 18.81
N HIS A 3 -12.31 36.24 19.17
CA HIS A 3 -11.96 35.17 18.19
C HIS A 3 -13.19 34.40 17.67
N LYS A 4 -14.24 34.24 18.47
CA LYS A 4 -15.47 33.53 18.02
C LYS A 4 -16.24 34.32 16.95
N LYS A 5 -16.20 35.66 17.01
CA LYS A 5 -16.85 36.52 16.00
C LYS A 5 -16.09 36.54 14.67
N LEU A 6 -14.74 36.39 14.72
CA LEU A 6 -13.89 36.35 13.53
C LEU A 6 -14.10 35.06 12.75
N VAL A 7 -14.24 33.92 13.45
CA VAL A 7 -14.45 32.60 12.83
C VAL A 7 -15.81 32.52 12.15
N VAL A 8 -16.87 33.08 12.79
CA VAL A 8 -18.23 33.12 12.20
C VAL A 8 -18.26 34.00 10.96
N LEU A 9 -17.56 35.15 10.98
CA LEU A 9 -17.48 36.03 9.81
C LEU A 9 -16.72 35.39 8.63
N LEU A 10 -15.68 34.60 8.91
CA LEU A 10 -14.90 33.89 7.91
C LEU A 10 -15.71 32.76 7.24
N CYS A 11 -16.50 32.02 8.02
CA CYS A 11 -17.40 30.99 7.50
C CYS A 11 -18.54 31.57 6.60
N LEU A 12 -19.07 32.76 6.93
CA LEU A 12 -20.08 33.39 6.14
C LEU A 12 -19.59 33.93 4.79
N VAL A 13 -18.34 34.33 4.70
CA VAL A 13 -17.72 34.77 3.43
C VAL A 13 -17.44 33.60 2.51
N LEU A 14 -17.10 32.40 3.08
CA LEU A 14 -16.79 31.20 2.30
C LEU A 14 -18.06 30.59 1.65
N THR A 15 -19.23 30.76 2.23
CA THR A 15 -20.48 30.20 1.70
C THR A 15 -21.09 31.00 0.55
N VAL A 16 -20.71 32.28 0.36
CA VAL A 16 -21.22 33.13 -0.72
C VAL A 16 -20.43 32.93 -2.05
N LEU A 17 -19.26 32.32 -2.03
CA LEU A 17 -18.41 32.14 -3.21
C LEU A 17 -18.63 30.84 -4.00
N LEU A 18 -19.58 29.97 -3.58
CA LEU A 18 -19.84 28.65 -4.23
C LEU A 18 -21.13 28.64 -5.10
N ALA A 19 -21.70 29.75 -5.44
CA ALA A 19 -22.94 29.79 -6.22
C ALA A 19 -22.79 30.58 -7.52
N ALA A 20 -21.85 30.21 -8.40
CA ALA A 20 -21.90 30.65 -9.81
C ALA A 20 -20.93 29.85 -10.67
N ALA A 21 -21.36 28.72 -11.23
CA ALA A 21 -20.94 28.23 -12.54
C ALA A 21 -21.71 26.93 -12.88
N ALA A 22 -22.93 27.08 -13.31
CA ALA A 22 -23.60 26.07 -14.14
C ALA A 22 -23.97 26.74 -15.47
N LEU A 23 -23.86 25.95 -16.55
CA LEU A 23 -24.37 26.13 -17.89
C LEU A 23 -23.39 26.63 -18.96
N SER A 24 -23.11 25.71 -19.83
CA SER A 24 -23.06 25.76 -21.31
C SER A 24 -22.10 24.67 -21.79
N GLY A 25 -22.43 23.71 -22.60
CA GLY A 25 -23.42 23.60 -23.61
C GLY A 25 -22.83 22.75 -24.73
N CYS A 26 -23.62 21.89 -25.24
CA CYS A 26 -23.46 20.86 -26.24
C CYS A 26 -22.74 21.23 -27.55
N SER A 27 -22.21 20.15 -28.17
CA SER A 27 -22.38 19.75 -29.60
C SER A 27 -21.26 19.99 -30.58
N ARG A 28 -20.79 18.94 -31.15
CA ARG A 28 -20.73 18.40 -32.53
C ARG A 28 -19.39 17.79 -32.88
N LYS A 29 -19.43 16.52 -33.11
CA LYS A 29 -19.54 15.71 -34.35
C LYS A 29 -18.25 15.49 -35.15
N ALA A 30 -17.88 14.21 -35.12
CA ALA A 30 -17.36 13.33 -36.16
C ALA A 30 -15.99 13.64 -36.81
N ASN A 31 -15.09 12.75 -36.75
CA ASN A 31 -14.77 11.68 -37.66
C ASN A 31 -13.37 11.13 -37.44
N ASP A 32 -13.38 9.83 -37.29
CA ASP A 32 -12.49 8.78 -37.78
C ASP A 32 -11.03 8.67 -37.37
N LYS A 33 -10.79 7.58 -36.70
CA LYS A 33 -10.10 6.33 -37.08
C LYS A 33 -9.21 5.77 -36.01
N ALA A 34 -9.72 4.69 -35.49
CA ALA A 34 -9.01 3.50 -35.00
C ALA A 34 -7.80 3.61 -34.05
N ALA A 35 -8.01 3.28 -32.80
CA ALA A 35 -7.32 2.17 -32.17
C ALA A 35 -8.04 1.82 -30.85
N THR A 36 -8.30 0.59 -30.71
CA THR A 36 -9.11 -0.22 -29.83
C THR A 36 -9.02 0.07 -28.35
N PRO A 37 -10.12 -0.12 -27.66
CA PRO A 37 -10.39 0.34 -26.31
C PRO A 37 -10.01 -0.69 -25.29
N THR A 38 -9.59 -0.23 -24.19
CA THR A 38 -9.63 -1.04 -22.99
C THR A 38 -10.87 -0.69 -22.20
N ALA A 39 -11.68 -1.69 -22.04
CA ALA A 39 -12.93 -1.67 -21.32
C ALA A 39 -12.74 -1.22 -19.87
N SER A 40 -13.54 -0.26 -19.47
CA SER A 40 -13.80 0.03 -18.07
C SER A 40 -14.49 -1.16 -17.43
N ALA A 41 -13.83 -1.80 -16.49
CA ALA A 41 -14.44 -2.76 -15.58
C ALA A 41 -15.00 -2.02 -14.36
N PRO A 42 -16.10 -2.50 -13.76
CA PRO A 42 -16.77 -1.84 -12.65
C PRO A 42 -15.93 -1.91 -11.37
N VAL A 43 -15.88 -0.79 -10.66
CA VAL A 43 -15.26 -0.68 -9.34
C VAL A 43 -16.12 -1.46 -8.35
N ASP A 44 -15.70 -2.67 -8.04
CA ASP A 44 -16.15 -3.38 -6.85
C ASP A 44 -15.13 -3.05 -5.74
N GLY A 45 -15.63 -2.56 -4.61
CA GLY A 45 -14.84 -1.99 -3.51
C GLY A 45 -14.13 -3.04 -2.63
N SER A 46 -13.38 -3.93 -3.25
CA SER A 46 -12.38 -4.74 -2.56
C SER A 46 -11.04 -3.97 -2.58
N PRO A 47 -10.21 -3.96 -1.52
CA PRO A 47 -8.91 -3.32 -1.59
C PRO A 47 -8.13 -3.96 -2.73
N GLU A 48 -7.98 -3.21 -3.80
CA GLU A 48 -7.21 -3.67 -4.96
C GLU A 48 -5.80 -4.01 -4.49
N ASN A 49 -5.52 -5.27 -4.58
CA ASN A 49 -4.22 -5.87 -4.37
C ASN A 49 -3.31 -5.49 -5.54
N VAL A 50 -2.96 -4.20 -5.61
CA VAL A 50 -2.12 -3.68 -6.68
C VAL A 50 -0.69 -4.12 -6.40
N VAL A 51 -0.26 -5.19 -7.06
CA VAL A 51 1.15 -5.55 -7.11
C VAL A 51 1.90 -4.36 -7.72
N LYS A 52 2.73 -3.71 -6.91
CA LYS A 52 3.57 -2.62 -7.39
C LYS A 52 4.64 -3.18 -8.32
N PRO A 53 5.07 -2.42 -9.36
CA PRO A 53 6.16 -2.86 -10.23
C PRO A 53 7.45 -3.12 -9.45
N ASP A 54 8.21 -4.12 -9.87
CA ASP A 54 9.55 -4.38 -9.34
C ASP A 54 10.46 -3.15 -9.48
N GLY A 55 11.32 -2.91 -8.49
CA GLY A 55 12.20 -1.73 -8.45
C GLY A 55 11.53 -0.44 -8.02
N SER A 56 10.25 -0.46 -7.60
CA SER A 56 9.55 0.76 -7.17
C SER A 56 10.09 1.30 -5.85
N GLU A 57 10.11 2.64 -5.74
CA GLU A 57 10.23 3.36 -4.48
C GLU A 57 8.84 3.64 -3.93
N LEU A 58 8.58 3.28 -2.69
CA LEU A 58 7.26 3.32 -2.07
C LEU A 58 7.30 4.02 -0.71
N GLY A 59 6.21 4.72 -0.41
CA GLY A 59 6.06 5.43 0.86
C GLY A 59 6.78 6.76 0.90
N GLU A 60 6.73 7.40 2.07
CA GLU A 60 7.36 8.69 2.35
C GLU A 60 7.95 8.64 3.76
N GLY A 61 9.08 9.30 3.98
CA GLY A 61 9.72 9.34 5.28
C GLY A 61 11.23 9.57 5.19
N LYS A 62 11.85 9.70 6.36
CA LYS A 62 13.28 10.01 6.50
C LYS A 62 14.17 8.79 6.50
N ARG A 63 13.61 7.63 6.83
CA ARG A 63 14.31 6.34 6.85
C ARG A 63 13.97 5.56 5.60
N SER A 64 14.93 4.78 5.13
CA SER A 64 14.71 3.89 4.01
C SER A 64 15.28 2.50 4.27
N PHE A 65 14.67 1.50 3.66
CA PHE A 65 15.14 0.14 3.69
C PHE A 65 14.75 -0.60 2.39
N ARG A 66 15.48 -1.69 2.10
CA ARG A 66 15.16 -2.57 1.00
C ARG A 66 14.16 -3.64 1.44
N PHE A 67 13.15 -3.87 0.62
CA PHE A 67 12.15 -4.91 0.85
C PHE A 67 12.11 -5.87 -0.35
N ASP A 68 12.46 -7.12 -0.11
CA ASP A 68 12.48 -8.18 -1.11
C ASP A 68 11.34 -9.18 -0.86
N VAL A 69 10.72 -9.65 -1.93
CA VAL A 69 9.64 -10.66 -1.88
C VAL A 69 9.95 -11.76 -2.86
N LYS A 70 10.17 -12.98 -2.35
CA LYS A 70 10.33 -14.18 -3.17
C LYS A 70 9.05 -14.99 -3.15
N ARG A 71 8.36 -14.97 -4.26
CA ARG A 71 7.04 -15.59 -4.46
C ARG A 71 7.14 -17.12 -4.56
N ALA A 72 6.00 -17.80 -4.39
CA ALA A 72 5.88 -19.24 -4.59
C ALA A 72 6.22 -19.67 -6.04
N SER A 73 6.03 -18.79 -7.01
CA SER A 73 6.46 -18.98 -8.41
C SER A 73 7.98 -18.97 -8.60
N GLY A 74 8.75 -18.49 -7.60
CA GLY A 74 10.18 -18.23 -7.70
C GLY A 74 10.54 -16.82 -8.18
N GLU A 75 9.56 -16.02 -8.57
CA GLU A 75 9.75 -14.61 -8.92
C GLU A 75 10.20 -13.83 -7.67
N THR A 76 11.14 -12.91 -7.86
CA THR A 76 11.59 -11.98 -6.81
C THR A 76 11.22 -10.57 -7.19
N LEU A 77 10.57 -9.86 -6.26
CA LEU A 77 10.27 -8.44 -6.36
C LEU A 77 11.12 -7.69 -5.34
N THR A 78 11.61 -6.52 -5.71
CA THR A 78 12.42 -5.65 -4.85
C THR A 78 11.81 -4.25 -4.80
N TYR A 79 11.76 -3.69 -3.61
CA TYR A 79 11.26 -2.33 -3.38
C TYR A 79 12.22 -1.55 -2.49
N THR A 80 12.28 -0.24 -2.67
CA THR A 80 12.84 0.69 -1.70
C THR A 80 11.68 1.32 -0.93
N ILE A 81 11.66 1.13 0.38
CA ILE A 81 10.60 1.65 1.24
C ILE A 81 11.11 2.89 1.97
N HIS A 82 10.38 4.00 1.86
CA HIS A 82 10.58 5.22 2.63
C HIS A 82 9.51 5.32 3.72
N THR A 83 9.91 5.64 4.96
CA THR A 83 8.97 5.64 6.07
C THR A 83 9.47 6.40 7.29
N ASP A 84 8.54 6.87 8.12
CA ASP A 84 8.79 7.34 9.49
C ASP A 84 8.26 6.35 10.54
N ALA A 85 7.71 5.20 10.13
CA ALA A 85 7.21 4.16 11.05
C ALA A 85 8.35 3.57 11.90
N GLU A 86 8.03 3.07 13.09
CA GLU A 86 9.01 2.52 14.01
C GLU A 86 9.40 1.08 13.68
N THR A 87 8.44 0.29 13.16
CA THR A 87 8.64 -1.13 12.85
C THR A 87 8.42 -1.43 11.37
N VAL A 88 9.04 -2.50 10.91
CA VAL A 88 8.89 -2.99 9.53
C VAL A 88 7.44 -3.35 9.24
N GLY A 89 6.76 -4.00 10.19
CA GLY A 89 5.35 -4.35 10.06
C GLY A 89 4.46 -3.14 9.87
N ALA A 90 4.64 -2.09 10.68
CA ALA A 90 3.87 -0.85 10.55
C ALA A 90 4.08 -0.17 9.19
N ALA A 91 5.33 -0.12 8.70
CA ALA A 91 5.65 0.44 7.40
C ALA A 91 4.98 -0.33 6.25
N LEU A 92 5.14 -1.66 6.23
CA LEU A 92 4.64 -2.50 5.15
C LEU A 92 3.10 -2.62 5.16
N GLN A 93 2.46 -2.67 6.35
CA GLN A 93 1.00 -2.62 6.46
C GLN A 93 0.43 -1.26 6.01
N GLY A 94 1.09 -0.15 6.39
CA GLY A 94 0.68 1.18 5.95
C GLY A 94 0.69 1.37 4.43
N LEU A 95 1.52 0.61 3.72
CA LEU A 95 1.59 0.60 2.27
C LEU A 95 0.74 -0.51 1.61
N ASN A 96 0.00 -1.28 2.40
CA ASN A 96 -0.77 -2.45 1.96
C ASN A 96 0.09 -3.52 1.25
N LEU A 97 1.36 -3.64 1.62
CA LEU A 97 2.27 -4.64 1.06
C LEU A 97 2.16 -5.97 1.80
N ILE A 98 1.74 -5.96 3.07
CA ILE A 98 1.50 -7.17 3.86
C ILE A 98 0.17 -7.10 4.57
N ALA A 99 -0.45 -8.29 4.76
CA ALA A 99 -1.63 -8.48 5.58
C ALA A 99 -1.61 -9.85 6.26
N GLY A 100 -2.35 -10.00 7.34
CA GLY A 100 -2.44 -11.25 8.07
C GLY A 100 -3.30 -11.14 9.32
N ASP A 101 -3.26 -12.16 10.15
CA ASP A 101 -4.03 -12.23 11.38
C ASP A 101 -3.16 -11.83 12.58
N VAL A 102 -3.71 -11.04 13.50
CA VAL A 102 -3.06 -10.71 14.75
C VAL A 102 -3.39 -11.79 15.77
N GLY A 103 -2.36 -12.45 16.28
CA GLY A 103 -2.46 -13.47 17.32
C GLY A 103 -1.66 -13.11 18.58
N ASP A 104 -1.54 -14.07 19.49
CA ASP A 104 -0.84 -13.90 20.78
C ASP A 104 0.66 -13.59 20.62
N TYR A 105 1.25 -13.95 19.48
CA TYR A 105 2.67 -13.76 19.17
C TYR A 105 2.92 -12.60 18.18
N GLY A 106 1.90 -11.79 17.88
CA GLY A 106 1.96 -10.69 16.93
C GLY A 106 1.32 -11.01 15.58
N LEU A 107 1.74 -10.31 14.54
CA LEU A 107 1.17 -10.44 13.20
C LEU A 107 1.66 -11.73 12.50
N TYR A 108 0.73 -12.65 12.26
CA TYR A 108 0.95 -13.79 11.37
C TYR A 108 0.64 -13.36 9.93
N VAL A 109 1.69 -13.13 9.14
CA VAL A 109 1.56 -12.64 7.78
C VAL A 109 1.06 -13.76 6.87
N LYS A 110 -0.06 -13.52 6.18
CA LYS A 110 -0.67 -14.44 5.20
C LYS A 110 -0.56 -13.91 3.78
N THR A 111 -0.58 -12.60 3.60
CA THR A 111 -0.55 -11.97 2.29
C THR A 111 0.67 -11.07 2.17
N VAL A 112 1.45 -11.21 1.11
CA VAL A 112 2.58 -10.34 0.78
C VAL A 112 2.47 -9.95 -0.69
N CYS A 113 2.50 -8.64 -0.97
CA CYS A 113 2.37 -8.07 -2.32
C CYS A 113 1.31 -8.79 -3.16
N GLY A 114 0.16 -9.04 -2.52
CA GLY A 114 -1.00 -9.61 -3.18
C GLY A 114 -1.06 -11.11 -3.29
N GLU A 115 -0.02 -11.81 -2.94
CA GLU A 115 -0.04 -13.27 -2.91
C GLU A 115 -0.36 -13.74 -1.50
N THR A 116 -1.41 -14.55 -1.37
CA THR A 116 -1.83 -15.14 -0.09
C THR A 116 -1.38 -16.60 -0.02
N LEU A 117 -0.74 -16.97 1.07
CA LEU A 117 -0.36 -18.33 1.42
C LEU A 117 -1.07 -18.75 2.70
N ASP A 118 -1.56 -19.97 2.75
CA ASP A 118 -2.19 -20.55 3.93
C ASP A 118 -1.58 -21.92 4.24
N TYR A 119 -0.94 -22.04 5.40
CA TYR A 119 -0.27 -23.26 5.81
C TYR A 119 -1.20 -24.49 5.84
N ASN A 120 -2.46 -24.28 6.24
CA ASN A 120 -3.42 -25.38 6.33
C ASN A 120 -3.97 -25.82 4.97
N ALA A 121 -4.05 -24.89 4.01
CA ALA A 121 -4.55 -25.18 2.67
C ALA A 121 -3.44 -25.60 1.70
N ASP A 122 -2.31 -24.89 1.74
CA ASP A 122 -1.25 -24.99 0.72
C ASP A 122 0.03 -25.66 1.25
N GLY A 123 0.13 -25.86 2.58
CA GLY A 123 1.37 -26.28 3.22
C GLY A 123 2.50 -25.24 3.07
N MET A 124 2.13 -23.99 2.79
CA MET A 124 3.06 -22.90 2.55
C MET A 124 2.81 -21.72 3.49
N TYR A 125 3.87 -20.97 3.77
CA TYR A 125 3.82 -19.77 4.61
C TYR A 125 4.84 -18.74 4.16
N TRP A 126 4.71 -17.50 4.64
CA TRP A 126 5.68 -16.44 4.42
C TRP A 126 6.74 -16.46 5.52
N ALA A 127 7.95 -16.86 5.15
CA ALA A 127 9.12 -16.81 6.02
C ALA A 127 9.72 -15.40 6.00
N PHE A 128 9.99 -14.82 7.18
CA PHE A 128 10.53 -13.46 7.31
C PHE A 128 12.03 -13.49 7.56
N TYR A 129 12.76 -12.63 6.86
CA TYR A 129 14.22 -12.52 6.92
C TYR A 129 14.66 -11.07 7.16
N VAL A 130 15.77 -10.94 7.89
CA VAL A 130 16.45 -9.67 8.14
C VAL A 130 17.91 -9.81 7.71
N ASN A 131 18.36 -9.00 6.75
CA ASN A 131 19.71 -9.05 6.18
C ASN A 131 20.13 -10.48 5.76
N GLY A 132 19.20 -11.25 5.21
CA GLY A 132 19.41 -12.61 4.75
C GLY A 132 19.37 -13.68 5.82
N GLY A 133 19.25 -13.33 7.11
CA GLY A 133 19.05 -14.28 8.20
C GLY A 133 17.55 -14.45 8.53
N TYR A 134 17.15 -15.67 8.91
CA TYR A 134 15.77 -15.89 9.39
C TYR A 134 15.51 -15.02 10.62
N ALA A 135 14.39 -14.31 10.64
CA ALA A 135 14.10 -13.35 11.69
C ALA A 135 13.78 -14.04 13.02
N GLU A 136 14.32 -13.53 14.12
CA GLU A 136 14.05 -14.00 15.46
C GLU A 136 12.73 -13.49 16.05
N LYS A 137 12.15 -12.44 15.44
CA LYS A 137 10.93 -11.78 15.86
C LYS A 137 9.99 -11.58 14.68
N GLY A 138 8.69 -11.44 14.97
CA GLY A 138 7.70 -11.06 14.00
C GLY A 138 7.98 -9.69 13.37
N VAL A 139 7.48 -9.48 12.18
CA VAL A 139 7.68 -8.25 11.40
C VAL A 139 7.16 -7.00 12.11
N ASP A 140 6.07 -7.14 12.86
CA ASP A 140 5.45 -6.08 13.68
C ASP A 140 6.28 -5.67 14.90
N GLN A 141 7.18 -6.56 15.36
CA GLN A 141 8.10 -6.33 16.48
C GLN A 141 9.53 -6.01 16.05
N THR A 142 9.80 -6.00 14.73
CA THR A 142 11.13 -5.75 14.18
C THR A 142 11.31 -4.25 13.93
N PRO A 143 12.23 -3.57 14.66
CA PRO A 143 12.53 -2.15 14.42
C PRO A 143 13.17 -1.95 13.03
N ILE A 144 12.88 -0.80 12.43
CA ILE A 144 13.52 -0.42 11.18
C ILE A 144 14.95 0.06 11.43
N THR A 145 15.89 -0.55 10.70
CA THR A 145 17.29 -0.12 10.61
C THR A 145 17.51 0.49 9.22
N GLU A 146 18.10 1.67 9.17
CA GLU A 146 18.41 2.37 7.92
C GLU A 146 19.30 1.53 7.01
N GLY A 147 18.91 1.40 5.74
CA GLY A 147 19.66 0.65 4.74
C GLY A 147 19.65 -0.89 4.91
N ALA A 148 18.91 -1.41 5.89
CA ALA A 148 18.75 -2.86 6.04
C ALA A 148 17.92 -3.47 4.90
N THR A 149 18.05 -4.77 4.73
CA THR A 149 17.20 -5.56 3.82
C THR A 149 16.27 -6.44 4.64
N TYR A 150 14.98 -6.30 4.39
CA TYR A 150 13.93 -7.17 4.93
C TYR A 150 13.31 -7.96 3.79
N ALA A 151 13.04 -9.23 4.01
CA ALA A 151 12.47 -10.06 2.96
C ALA A 151 11.38 -10.99 3.48
N PHE A 152 10.39 -11.25 2.63
CA PHE A 152 9.49 -12.37 2.77
C PHE A 152 9.74 -13.39 1.66
N GLU A 153 9.89 -14.65 2.04
CA GLU A 153 10.03 -15.76 1.08
C GLU A 153 8.91 -16.76 1.28
N ALA A 154 8.26 -17.17 0.18
CA ALA A 154 7.33 -18.28 0.19
C ALA A 154 8.09 -19.58 0.52
N ALA A 155 7.74 -20.20 1.64
CA ALA A 155 8.38 -21.41 2.14
C ALA A 155 7.36 -22.52 2.33
N LYS A 156 7.81 -23.78 2.20
CA LYS A 156 7.05 -24.98 2.58
C LYS A 156 7.37 -25.32 4.03
N GLY A 157 6.33 -25.75 4.76
CA GLY A 157 6.45 -26.24 6.13
C GLY A 157 6.70 -27.75 6.19
#